data_37598b1128fa5fc456b96ea8ab315000
#
_entry.id   37598b1128fa5fc456b96ea8ab315000
#
_cell.length_a   1.000
_cell.length_b   1.000
_cell.length_c   1.000
_cell.angle_alpha   90.00
_cell.angle_beta   90.00
_cell.angle_gamma   90.00
#
_symmetry.space_group_name_H-M   'P 1'
#
loop_
_entity.id
_entity.type
_entity.pdbx_description
1 polymer ?
#
loop_
_entity_poly.entity_id
_entity_poly.type
_entity_poly.pdbx_seq_one_letter_code
_entity_poly.pdbx_strand_id
1 'polypeptide(L)'
;SKIIEARSSDAVKLLARQLKGELKDFVEDIREDLLFILAYTEVTIDYAEEDLPSDIFLKIEEKIAAIELKLENTLEASKRREGMIDGFKVAIVGKPNVGKSSLLNKLLNYDRAIISDIAGTTRDTIEESVKIGTHIIKIVDTAGIRENTSDVIEQIGIEKSINAINEADIIVALFDNSRIKDGEDDKILELLASQENKNIIKILNKTDLETS
;
A
#
# COMPACT_ATOMS: atom_id res chain seq x y z
N SER A 1 -14.09 -13.83 14.44
CA SER A 1 -12.67 -14.15 14.28
C SER A 1 -12.28 -13.92 12.81
N LYS A 2 -11.20 -13.18 12.52
CA LYS A 2 -10.73 -12.86 11.16
C LYS A 2 -10.50 -14.09 10.26
N ILE A 3 -10.30 -15.28 10.83
CA ILE A 3 -10.16 -16.54 10.06
C ILE A 3 -11.46 -16.89 9.33
N ILE A 4 -12.62 -16.65 9.96
CA ILE A 4 -13.93 -16.94 9.38
C ILE A 4 -14.27 -15.92 8.28
N GLU A 5 -13.72 -14.72 8.38
CA GLU A 5 -13.90 -13.63 7.42
C GLU A 5 -12.91 -13.69 6.26
N ALA A 6 -11.87 -14.53 6.34
CA ALA A 6 -10.85 -14.64 5.32
C ALA A 6 -11.43 -15.17 4.00
N ARG A 7 -11.33 -14.36 2.95
CA ARG A 7 -11.91 -14.62 1.63
C ARG A 7 -10.98 -15.34 0.67
N SER A 8 -9.71 -15.58 1.06
CA SER A 8 -8.74 -16.29 0.24
C SER A 8 -8.05 -17.42 1.00
N SER A 9 -7.65 -18.50 0.30
CA SER A 9 -6.91 -19.62 0.88
C SER A 9 -5.59 -19.19 1.51
N ASP A 10 -4.93 -18.19 0.94
CA ASP A 10 -3.65 -17.67 1.42
C ASP A 10 -3.83 -16.82 2.68
N ALA A 11 -4.93 -16.07 2.79
CA ALA A 11 -5.29 -15.36 4.01
C ALA A 11 -5.54 -16.33 5.18
N VAL A 12 -6.21 -17.46 4.94
CA VAL A 12 -6.43 -18.50 5.98
C VAL A 12 -5.10 -19.07 6.46
N LYS A 13 -4.18 -19.42 5.55
CA LYS A 13 -2.85 -19.94 5.90
C LYS A 13 -2.03 -18.93 6.70
N LEU A 14 -2.11 -17.65 6.33
CA LEU A 14 -1.41 -16.57 6.99
C LEU A 14 -1.91 -16.36 8.42
N LEU A 15 -3.23 -16.30 8.61
CA LEU A 15 -3.85 -16.18 9.92
C LEU A 15 -3.56 -17.40 10.82
N ALA A 16 -3.49 -18.59 10.23
CA ALA A 16 -3.11 -19.80 10.96
C ALA A 16 -1.66 -19.76 11.47
N ARG A 17 -0.73 -19.15 10.70
CA ARG A 17 0.65 -18.92 11.16
C ARG A 17 0.71 -17.94 12.33
N GLN A 18 -0.05 -16.85 12.30
CA GLN A 18 -0.13 -15.89 13.39
C GLN A 18 -0.60 -16.52 14.71
N LEU A 19 -1.48 -17.51 14.65
CA LEU A 19 -1.93 -18.27 15.84
C LEU A 19 -0.84 -19.18 16.42
N LYS A 20 0.24 -19.47 15.69
CA LYS A 20 1.35 -20.33 16.14
C LYS A 20 2.41 -19.63 17.00
N GLY A 21 2.22 -18.38 17.35
CA GLY A 21 3.09 -17.68 18.30
C GLY A 21 4.24 -16.88 17.68
N GLU A 22 4.32 -16.77 16.33
CA GLU A 22 5.39 -15.98 15.64
C GLU A 22 5.53 -14.55 16.18
N LEU A 23 4.42 -13.91 16.53
CA LEU A 23 4.44 -12.55 17.10
C LEU A 23 5.02 -12.55 18.52
N LYS A 24 4.73 -13.59 19.31
CA LYS A 24 5.27 -13.70 20.66
C LYS A 24 6.79 -13.86 20.63
N ASP A 25 7.28 -14.75 19.78
CA ASP A 25 8.71 -15.02 19.64
C ASP A 25 9.45 -13.76 19.15
N PHE A 26 8.86 -13.04 18.18
CA PHE A 26 9.40 -11.74 17.71
C PHE A 26 9.48 -10.70 18.82
N VAL A 27 8.44 -10.56 19.63
CA VAL A 27 8.41 -9.58 20.76
C VAL A 27 9.43 -9.97 21.82
N GLU A 28 9.59 -11.26 22.12
CA GLU A 28 10.56 -11.77 23.08
C GLU A 28 12.00 -11.48 22.60
N ASP A 29 12.31 -11.71 21.32
CA ASP A 29 13.61 -11.39 20.72
C ASP A 29 13.95 -9.89 20.82
N ILE A 30 13.02 -9.01 20.46
CA ILE A 30 13.22 -7.57 20.60
C ILE A 30 13.41 -7.16 22.05
N ARG A 31 12.65 -7.76 22.97
CA ARG A 31 12.78 -7.50 24.41
C ARG A 31 14.15 -7.89 24.94
N GLU A 32 14.68 -9.03 24.53
CA GLU A 32 16.03 -9.47 24.91
C GLU A 32 17.11 -8.52 24.38
N ASP A 33 17.00 -8.11 23.12
CA ASP A 33 17.91 -7.13 22.52
C ASP A 33 17.87 -5.77 23.26
N LEU A 34 16.69 -5.29 23.66
CA LEU A 34 16.53 -4.06 24.42
C LEU A 34 17.09 -4.17 25.87
N LEU A 35 16.89 -5.32 26.53
CA LEU A 35 17.46 -5.57 27.84
C LEU A 35 19.00 -5.60 27.80
N PHE A 36 19.59 -6.15 26.74
CA PHE A 36 21.02 -6.09 26.52
C PHE A 36 21.52 -4.64 26.42
N ILE A 37 20.86 -3.80 25.60
CA ILE A 37 21.21 -2.38 25.44
C ILE A 37 21.10 -1.66 26.79
N LEU A 38 20.04 -1.91 27.55
CA LEU A 38 19.82 -1.28 28.85
C LEU A 38 20.95 -1.65 29.83
N ALA A 39 21.29 -2.93 29.95
CA ALA A 39 22.36 -3.39 30.82
C ALA A 39 23.72 -2.76 30.48
N TYR A 40 24.05 -2.67 29.18
CA TYR A 40 25.29 -2.01 28.74
C TYR A 40 25.26 -0.51 28.99
N THR A 41 24.10 0.14 28.83
CA THR A 41 23.95 1.57 29.17
C THR A 41 24.11 1.82 30.65
N GLU A 42 23.54 0.98 31.54
CA GLU A 42 23.72 1.07 32.99
C GLU A 42 25.20 0.95 33.39
N VAL A 43 25.92 -0.03 32.79
CA VAL A 43 27.36 -0.18 33.03
C VAL A 43 28.12 1.07 32.63
N THR A 44 27.78 1.72 31.50
CA THR A 44 28.45 2.96 31.08
C THR A 44 28.19 4.15 32.01
N ILE A 45 27.04 4.16 32.66
CA ILE A 45 26.69 5.22 33.64
C ILE A 45 27.38 4.97 35.00
N ASP A 46 27.32 3.73 35.52
CA ASP A 46 27.83 3.39 36.85
C ASP A 46 29.35 3.43 36.89
N TYR A 47 30.02 3.11 35.79
CA TYR A 47 31.48 3.03 35.69
C TYR A 47 32.07 4.10 34.76
N ALA A 48 31.41 5.26 34.69
CA ALA A 48 31.83 6.37 33.82
C ALA A 48 33.26 6.89 34.05
N GLU A 49 33.81 6.66 35.25
CA GLU A 49 35.20 7.05 35.63
C GLU A 49 36.21 5.92 35.42
N GLU A 50 35.81 4.74 35.00
CA GLU A 50 36.67 3.61 34.72
C GLU A 50 36.95 3.46 33.25
N ASP A 51 38.08 2.78 32.89
CA ASP A 51 38.43 2.46 31.50
C ASP A 51 37.48 1.39 30.92
N LEU A 52 36.31 1.82 30.48
CA LEU A 52 35.38 0.93 29.81
C LEU A 52 35.92 0.49 28.41
N PRO A 53 35.61 -0.73 27.97
CA PRO A 53 36.00 -1.17 26.63
C PRO A 53 35.55 -0.16 25.60
N SER A 54 36.45 0.31 24.75
CA SER A 54 36.21 1.34 23.72
C SER A 54 35.16 0.97 22.67
N ASP A 55 34.81 -0.33 22.58
CA ASP A 55 33.84 -0.88 21.65
C ASP A 55 32.41 -0.97 22.22
N ILE A 56 32.18 -0.52 23.47
CA ILE A 56 30.88 -0.66 24.13
C ILE A 56 29.78 0.13 23.42
N PHE A 57 30.10 1.38 23.04
CA PHE A 57 29.17 2.23 22.30
C PHE A 57 28.89 1.69 20.89
N LEU A 58 29.90 1.16 20.22
CA LEU A 58 29.74 0.56 18.89
C LEU A 58 28.79 -0.65 18.95
N LYS A 59 28.91 -1.50 19.99
CA LYS A 59 28.02 -2.64 20.21
C LYS A 59 26.56 -2.22 20.46
N ILE A 60 26.37 -1.12 21.19
CA ILE A 60 25.03 -0.56 21.42
C ILE A 60 24.44 -0.05 20.10
N GLU A 61 25.22 0.70 19.31
CA GLU A 61 24.77 1.22 18.01
C GLU A 61 24.44 0.08 17.04
N GLU A 62 25.28 -0.93 16.93
CA GLU A 62 25.03 -2.12 16.10
C GLU A 62 23.73 -2.85 16.51
N LYS A 63 23.49 -2.98 17.82
CA LYS A 63 22.25 -3.60 18.34
C LYS A 63 21.02 -2.77 18.02
N ILE A 64 21.08 -1.45 18.14
CA ILE A 64 19.98 -0.54 17.81
C ILE A 64 19.67 -0.65 16.32
N ALA A 65 20.69 -0.58 15.46
CA ALA A 65 20.50 -0.72 14.01
C ALA A 65 19.91 -2.08 13.62
N ALA A 66 20.31 -3.16 14.31
CA ALA A 66 19.73 -4.48 14.06
C ALA A 66 18.25 -4.58 14.48
N ILE A 67 17.87 -3.94 15.60
CA ILE A 67 16.46 -3.85 16.04
C ILE A 67 15.64 -3.04 15.03
N GLU A 68 16.15 -1.89 14.59
CA GLU A 68 15.49 -1.03 13.60
C GLU A 68 15.21 -1.80 12.32
N LEU A 69 16.21 -2.49 11.77
CA LEU A 69 16.05 -3.33 10.58
C LEU A 69 15.03 -4.47 10.78
N LYS A 70 15.03 -5.13 11.95
CA LYS A 70 14.02 -6.16 12.28
C LYS A 70 12.61 -5.58 12.29
N LEU A 71 12.43 -4.39 12.87
CA LEU A 71 11.13 -3.71 12.95
C LEU A 71 10.64 -3.27 11.57
N GLU A 72 11.51 -2.69 10.74
CA GLU A 72 11.18 -2.28 9.37
C GLU A 72 10.74 -3.48 8.52
N ASN A 73 11.52 -4.55 8.52
CA ASN A 73 11.18 -5.79 7.79
C ASN A 73 9.84 -6.38 8.25
N THR A 74 9.56 -6.32 9.54
CA THR A 74 8.30 -6.84 10.11
C THR A 74 7.13 -5.95 9.74
N LEU A 75 7.31 -4.62 9.73
CA LEU A 75 6.30 -3.66 9.30
C LEU A 75 5.94 -3.84 7.83
N GLU A 76 6.94 -3.97 6.96
CA GLU A 76 6.70 -4.25 5.54
C GLU A 76 5.97 -5.58 5.31
N ALA A 77 6.39 -6.64 6.03
CA ALA A 77 5.71 -7.93 5.96
C ALA A 77 4.26 -7.82 6.47
N SER A 78 3.99 -7.02 7.49
CA SER A 78 2.65 -6.76 8.02
C SER A 78 1.76 -6.04 7.00
N LYS A 79 2.27 -5.00 6.32
CA LYS A 79 1.55 -4.28 5.26
C LYS A 79 1.18 -5.22 4.10
N ARG A 80 2.13 -6.07 3.66
CA ARG A 80 1.84 -7.09 2.62
C ARG A 80 0.77 -8.09 3.08
N ARG A 81 0.79 -8.49 4.36
CA ARG A 81 -0.20 -9.41 4.95
C ARG A 81 -1.59 -8.78 5.02
N GLU A 82 -1.68 -7.51 5.37
CA GLU A 82 -2.93 -6.75 5.39
C GLU A 82 -3.57 -6.72 4.00
N GLY A 83 -2.78 -6.39 2.95
CA GLY A 83 -3.25 -6.47 1.57
C GLY A 83 -3.72 -7.87 1.14
N MET A 84 -3.09 -8.95 1.63
CA MET A 84 -3.54 -10.32 1.35
C MET A 84 -4.85 -10.70 2.06
N ILE A 85 -5.10 -10.14 3.24
CA ILE A 85 -6.29 -10.45 4.06
C ILE A 85 -7.46 -9.55 3.67
N ASP A 86 -7.23 -8.25 3.65
CA ASP A 86 -8.27 -7.24 3.48
C ASP A 86 -8.41 -6.80 2.01
N GLY A 87 -7.45 -7.17 1.17
CA GLY A 87 -7.34 -6.78 -0.23
C GLY A 87 -6.45 -5.54 -0.42
N PHE A 88 -5.80 -5.46 -1.59
CA PHE A 88 -4.96 -4.31 -1.94
C PHE A 88 -5.82 -3.16 -2.45
N LYS A 89 -5.60 -1.96 -1.94
CA LYS A 89 -6.23 -0.75 -2.43
C LYS A 89 -5.53 -0.26 -3.69
N VAL A 90 -6.29 -0.08 -4.77
CA VAL A 90 -5.77 0.37 -6.06
C VAL A 90 -6.45 1.65 -6.48
N ALA A 91 -5.67 2.72 -6.70
CA ALA A 91 -6.14 3.94 -7.32
C ALA A 91 -5.86 3.91 -8.83
N ILE A 92 -6.87 4.25 -9.64
CA ILE A 92 -6.72 4.40 -11.08
C ILE A 92 -6.76 5.90 -11.40
N VAL A 93 -5.63 6.44 -11.86
CA VAL A 93 -5.46 7.87 -12.13
C VAL A 93 -5.12 8.13 -13.59
N GLY A 94 -5.41 9.32 -14.07
CA GLY A 94 -5.16 9.75 -15.44
C GLY A 94 -6.17 10.80 -15.88
N LYS A 95 -5.90 11.48 -16.99
CA LYS A 95 -6.77 12.52 -17.55
C LYS A 95 -8.16 11.99 -17.92
N PRO A 96 -9.14 12.87 -18.15
CA PRO A 96 -10.41 12.47 -18.74
C PRO A 96 -10.20 11.74 -20.10
N ASN A 97 -11.03 10.75 -20.38
CA ASN A 97 -11.04 10.01 -21.66
C ASN A 97 -9.78 9.19 -22.00
N VAL A 98 -8.84 9.01 -21.08
CA VAL A 98 -7.67 8.11 -21.29
C VAL A 98 -8.01 6.62 -21.20
N GLY A 99 -9.25 6.28 -20.77
CA GLY A 99 -9.72 4.89 -20.69
C GLY A 99 -9.81 4.30 -19.29
N LYS A 100 -9.84 5.12 -18.24
CA LYS A 100 -9.99 4.65 -16.83
C LYS A 100 -11.24 3.78 -16.65
N SER A 101 -12.40 4.26 -17.09
CA SER A 101 -13.67 3.52 -17.01
C SER A 101 -13.65 2.23 -17.84
N SER A 102 -12.97 2.23 -18.98
CA SER A 102 -12.82 1.04 -19.81
C SER A 102 -11.95 -0.01 -19.13
N LEU A 103 -10.85 0.41 -18.51
CA LEU A 103 -10.00 -0.48 -17.69
C LEU A 103 -10.77 -1.05 -16.52
N LEU A 104 -11.47 -0.19 -15.76
CA LEU A 104 -12.29 -0.61 -14.63
C LEU A 104 -13.33 -1.66 -15.06
N ASN A 105 -14.12 -1.38 -16.10
CA ASN A 105 -15.12 -2.32 -16.61
C ASN A 105 -14.49 -3.63 -17.09
N LYS A 106 -13.30 -3.59 -17.67
CA LYS A 106 -12.58 -4.78 -18.09
C LYS A 106 -12.14 -5.62 -16.89
N LEU A 107 -11.63 -4.98 -15.84
CA LEU A 107 -11.25 -5.64 -14.60
C LEU A 107 -12.46 -6.27 -13.89
N LEU A 108 -13.57 -5.55 -13.80
CA LEU A 108 -14.81 -6.04 -13.19
C LEU A 108 -15.43 -7.23 -13.95
N ASN A 109 -15.23 -7.31 -15.26
CA ASN A 109 -15.73 -8.40 -16.11
C ASN A 109 -14.77 -9.58 -16.22
N TYR A 110 -13.52 -9.45 -15.77
CA TYR A 110 -12.46 -10.48 -15.97
C TYR A 110 -12.68 -11.74 -15.14
N ASP A 111 -13.14 -11.57 -13.92
CA ASP A 111 -13.57 -12.72 -13.09
C ASP A 111 -14.85 -12.24 -12.40
N ARG A 112 -15.97 -12.92 -12.59
CA ARG A 112 -17.27 -12.48 -12.05
C ARG A 112 -17.06 -11.98 -10.64
N ALA A 113 -16.98 -10.64 -10.51
CA ALA A 113 -16.83 -10.00 -9.23
C ALA A 113 -17.84 -10.62 -8.28
N ILE A 114 -17.35 -11.27 -7.24
CA ILE A 114 -18.21 -11.56 -6.11
C ILE A 114 -18.42 -10.17 -5.50
N ILE A 115 -19.37 -9.44 -6.09
CA ILE A 115 -19.91 -8.22 -5.48
C ILE A 115 -20.54 -8.73 -4.18
N SER A 116 -19.82 -8.62 -3.10
CA SER A 116 -20.44 -8.79 -1.81
C SER A 116 -21.21 -7.50 -1.55
N ASP A 117 -22.51 -7.54 -1.83
CA ASP A 117 -23.49 -6.63 -1.24
C ASP A 117 -23.44 -6.80 0.28
N ILE A 118 -22.41 -6.32 0.93
CA ILE A 118 -22.46 -6.02 2.33
C ILE A 118 -23.04 -4.62 2.43
N ALA A 119 -24.36 -4.56 2.40
CA ALA A 119 -25.12 -3.41 2.85
C ALA A 119 -24.77 -3.16 4.31
N GLY A 120 -24.02 -2.11 4.58
CA GLY A 120 -23.80 -1.71 5.97
C GLY A 120 -22.49 -0.98 6.20
N THR A 121 -22.29 0.18 5.59
CA THR A 121 -21.74 1.37 6.24
C THR A 121 -22.03 2.56 5.32
N THR A 122 -23.01 3.32 5.73
CA THR A 122 -23.41 4.61 5.14
C THR A 122 -22.28 5.61 5.30
N ARG A 123 -21.84 6.19 4.17
CA ARG A 123 -21.21 7.50 4.01
C ARG A 123 -19.80 7.63 3.45
N ASP A 124 -19.07 6.58 3.14
CA ASP A 124 -17.71 6.78 2.60
C ASP A 124 -17.50 5.98 1.30
N THR A 125 -16.98 6.66 0.27
CA THR A 125 -16.42 6.19 -1.01
C THR A 125 -16.90 4.81 -1.50
N ILE A 126 -17.50 4.79 -2.68
CA ILE A 126 -17.92 3.54 -3.35
C ILE A 126 -16.64 2.76 -3.70
N GLU A 127 -16.31 1.77 -2.89
CA GLU A 127 -15.23 0.82 -3.16
C GLU A 127 -15.78 -0.38 -3.95
N GLU A 128 -15.19 -0.66 -5.09
CA GLU A 128 -15.49 -1.88 -5.85
C GLU A 128 -14.37 -2.90 -5.63
N SER A 129 -14.74 -4.12 -5.27
CA SER A 129 -13.77 -5.20 -5.06
C SER A 129 -13.76 -6.16 -6.23
N VAL A 130 -12.57 -6.43 -6.76
CA VAL A 130 -12.32 -7.37 -7.85
C VAL A 130 -11.38 -8.46 -7.36
N LYS A 131 -11.66 -9.73 -7.71
CA LYS A 131 -10.75 -10.82 -7.43
C LYS A 131 -9.87 -11.06 -8.65
N ILE A 132 -8.54 -10.94 -8.49
CA ILE A 132 -7.57 -11.26 -9.53
C ILE A 132 -6.69 -12.43 -9.04
N GLY A 133 -6.88 -13.60 -9.60
CA GLY A 133 -6.25 -14.82 -9.12
C GLY A 133 -6.65 -15.14 -7.67
N THR A 134 -5.69 -15.16 -6.76
CA THR A 134 -5.91 -15.42 -5.32
C THR A 134 -6.06 -14.14 -4.48
N HIS A 135 -5.92 -12.96 -5.11
CA HIS A 135 -5.90 -11.67 -4.42
C HIS A 135 -7.20 -10.89 -4.60
N ILE A 136 -7.56 -10.14 -3.57
CA ILE A 136 -8.67 -9.19 -3.61
C ILE A 136 -8.07 -7.81 -3.88
N ILE A 137 -8.64 -7.09 -4.85
CA ILE A 137 -8.28 -5.71 -5.18
C ILE A 137 -9.49 -4.83 -4.91
N LYS A 138 -9.31 -3.80 -4.10
CA LYS A 138 -10.30 -2.76 -3.84
C LYS A 138 -9.95 -1.54 -4.65
N ILE A 139 -10.83 -1.15 -5.56
CA ILE A 139 -10.62 0.04 -6.39
C ILE A 139 -11.19 1.23 -5.63
N VAL A 140 -10.33 2.18 -5.30
CA VAL A 140 -10.69 3.39 -4.55
C VAL A 140 -11.19 4.46 -5.51
N ASP A 141 -12.20 5.23 -5.09
CA ASP A 141 -12.80 6.36 -5.82
C ASP A 141 -13.37 5.99 -7.20
N THR A 142 -14.14 4.93 -7.26
CA THR A 142 -14.84 4.52 -8.50
C THR A 142 -15.87 5.54 -8.98
N ALA A 143 -16.37 6.42 -8.09
CA ALA A 143 -17.32 7.47 -8.45
C ALA A 143 -16.72 8.47 -9.47
N GLY A 144 -15.49 8.94 -9.23
CA GLY A 144 -14.78 9.81 -10.18
C GLY A 144 -14.44 9.15 -11.51
N ILE A 145 -14.47 7.81 -11.57
CA ILE A 145 -14.21 7.05 -12.80
C ILE A 145 -15.49 6.83 -13.62
N ARG A 146 -16.64 6.72 -12.96
CA ARG A 146 -17.95 6.46 -13.62
C ARG A 146 -18.66 7.71 -14.13
N GLU A 147 -18.49 8.83 -13.46
CA GLU A 147 -19.13 10.09 -13.84
C GLU A 147 -18.32 10.79 -14.94
N ASN A 148 -18.64 10.50 -16.19
CA ASN A 148 -18.23 11.28 -17.36
C ASN A 148 -19.07 12.55 -17.49
N THR A 149 -19.13 13.39 -16.44
CA THR A 149 -19.83 14.68 -16.51
C THR A 149 -18.82 15.79 -16.79
N SER A 150 -18.96 16.35 -17.96
CA SER A 150 -18.28 17.53 -18.46
C SER A 150 -18.53 18.77 -17.56
N ASP A 151 -17.48 19.55 -17.38
CA ASP A 151 -17.45 21.01 -17.29
C ASP A 151 -17.44 21.74 -15.93
N VAL A 152 -17.55 21.13 -14.75
CA VAL A 152 -17.42 21.89 -13.49
C VAL A 152 -16.49 21.25 -12.44
N ILE A 153 -15.82 20.12 -12.74
CA ILE A 153 -15.23 19.25 -11.73
C ILE A 153 -13.69 19.12 -11.84
N GLU A 154 -13.03 19.98 -12.59
CA GLU A 154 -11.57 19.86 -12.76
C GLU A 154 -10.78 19.99 -11.45
N GLN A 155 -11.14 20.94 -10.60
CA GLN A 155 -10.48 21.11 -9.28
C GLN A 155 -10.89 20.03 -8.27
N ILE A 156 -12.16 19.64 -8.24
CA ILE A 156 -12.66 18.57 -7.36
C ILE A 156 -12.07 17.20 -7.78
N GLY A 157 -11.82 17.02 -9.07
CA GLY A 157 -11.19 15.79 -9.60
C GLY A 157 -9.75 15.62 -9.16
N ILE A 158 -8.96 16.67 -9.05
CA ILE A 158 -7.57 16.63 -8.59
C ILE A 158 -7.49 16.31 -7.10
N GLU A 159 -8.31 16.97 -6.26
CA GLU A 159 -8.34 16.70 -4.81
C GLU A 159 -8.78 15.27 -4.49
N LYS A 160 -9.81 14.77 -5.17
CA LYS A 160 -10.25 13.37 -5.04
C LYS A 160 -9.17 12.39 -5.48
N SER A 161 -8.47 12.69 -6.59
CA SER A 161 -7.35 11.86 -7.05
C SER A 161 -6.20 11.85 -6.05
N ILE A 162 -5.91 12.95 -5.38
CA ILE A 162 -4.87 13.01 -4.33
C ILE A 162 -5.27 12.13 -3.14
N ASN A 163 -6.51 12.17 -2.68
CA ASN A 163 -6.98 11.33 -1.59
C ASN A 163 -6.93 9.84 -1.96
N ALA A 164 -7.40 9.48 -3.15
CA ALA A 164 -7.32 8.12 -3.65
C ALA A 164 -5.86 7.63 -3.75
N ILE A 165 -4.95 8.47 -4.23
CA ILE A 165 -3.51 8.18 -4.27
C ILE A 165 -2.95 7.95 -2.87
N ASN A 166 -3.32 8.79 -1.90
CA ASN A 166 -2.84 8.68 -0.53
C ASN A 166 -3.29 7.38 0.15
N GLU A 167 -4.50 6.92 -0.11
CA GLU A 167 -5.07 5.71 0.47
C GLU A 167 -4.66 4.41 -0.24
N ALA A 168 -4.20 4.50 -1.49
CA ALA A 168 -3.88 3.32 -2.30
C ALA A 168 -2.54 2.67 -1.93
N ASP A 169 -2.48 1.34 -2.01
CA ASP A 169 -1.24 0.54 -1.95
C ASP A 169 -0.54 0.50 -3.31
N ILE A 170 -1.36 0.53 -4.38
CA ILE A 170 -0.90 0.48 -5.77
C ILE A 170 -1.59 1.59 -6.55
N ILE A 171 -0.82 2.33 -7.34
CA ILE A 171 -1.33 3.38 -8.23
C ILE A 171 -1.21 2.90 -9.68
N VAL A 172 -2.31 2.89 -10.40
CA VAL A 172 -2.35 2.61 -11.85
C VAL A 172 -2.58 3.92 -12.59
N ALA A 173 -1.55 4.43 -13.23
CA ALA A 173 -1.59 5.69 -13.98
C ALA A 173 -1.75 5.42 -15.47
N LEU A 174 -2.86 5.89 -16.05
CA LEU A 174 -3.18 5.72 -17.48
C LEU A 174 -2.84 6.99 -18.26
N PHE A 175 -2.13 6.81 -19.36
CA PHE A 175 -1.80 7.84 -20.35
C PHE A 175 -2.32 7.45 -21.73
N ASP A 176 -2.73 8.45 -22.51
CA ASP A 176 -3.23 8.26 -23.88
C ASP A 176 -2.08 8.33 -24.87
N ASN A 177 -1.73 7.20 -25.50
CA ASN A 177 -0.64 7.12 -26.47
C ASN A 177 -1.00 7.73 -27.84
N SER A 178 -2.30 7.99 -28.11
CA SER A 178 -2.75 8.59 -29.36
C SER A 178 -2.61 10.11 -29.41
N ARG A 179 -2.15 10.75 -28.35
CA ARG A 179 -2.00 12.19 -28.21
C ARG A 179 -0.61 12.59 -27.77
N ILE A 180 -0.18 13.78 -28.18
CA ILE A 180 1.04 14.37 -27.66
C ILE A 180 0.84 14.69 -26.17
N LYS A 181 1.85 14.39 -25.38
CA LYS A 181 1.92 14.71 -23.94
C LYS A 181 1.76 16.21 -23.72
N ASP A 182 0.95 16.61 -22.75
CA ASP A 182 0.72 18.01 -22.39
C ASP A 182 1.00 18.28 -20.89
N GLY A 183 0.78 19.53 -20.48
CA GLY A 183 1.07 19.98 -19.11
C GLY A 183 0.22 19.30 -18.03
N GLU A 184 -0.93 18.70 -18.35
CA GLU A 184 -1.72 17.92 -17.38
C GLU A 184 -1.08 16.56 -17.14
N ASP A 185 -0.51 15.93 -18.17
CA ASP A 185 0.26 14.69 -18.02
C ASP A 185 1.52 14.95 -17.17
N ASP A 186 2.15 16.11 -17.32
CA ASP A 186 3.31 16.49 -16.50
C ASP A 186 2.94 16.63 -15.02
N LYS A 187 1.82 17.27 -14.70
CA LYS A 187 1.31 17.37 -13.32
C LYS A 187 1.05 16.00 -12.70
N ILE A 188 0.46 15.07 -13.47
CA ILE A 188 0.24 13.70 -12.99
C ILE A 188 1.59 13.02 -12.72
N LEU A 189 2.57 13.17 -13.62
CA LEU A 189 3.89 12.57 -13.44
C LEU A 189 4.63 13.15 -12.23
N GLU A 190 4.54 14.46 -11.98
CA GLU A 190 5.09 15.12 -10.79
C GLU A 190 4.43 14.60 -9.51
N LEU A 191 3.10 14.47 -9.51
CA LEU A 191 2.37 13.91 -8.38
C LEU A 191 2.78 12.46 -8.09
N LEU A 192 2.98 11.65 -9.13
CA LEU A 192 3.45 10.28 -8.99
C LEU A 192 4.89 10.21 -8.50
N ALA A 193 5.76 11.13 -8.95
CA ALA A 193 7.16 11.20 -8.52
C ALA A 193 7.31 11.54 -7.03
N SER A 194 6.34 12.25 -6.44
CA SER A 194 6.33 12.55 -5.01
C SER A 194 5.94 11.36 -4.12
N GLN A 195 5.51 10.23 -4.71
CA GLN A 195 5.03 9.05 -3.99
C GLN A 195 6.15 7.99 -3.84
N GLU A 196 7.19 8.28 -3.04
CA GLU A 196 8.41 7.45 -2.93
C GLU A 196 8.15 6.02 -2.44
N ASN A 197 7.10 5.79 -1.64
CA ASN A 197 6.83 4.51 -0.97
C ASN A 197 5.68 3.71 -1.58
N LYS A 198 5.20 4.06 -2.80
CA LYS A 198 4.06 3.40 -3.42
C LYS A 198 4.43 2.65 -4.69
N ASN A 199 3.75 1.53 -4.93
CA ASN A 199 3.90 0.79 -6.16
C ASN A 199 3.14 1.49 -7.29
N ILE A 200 3.85 1.97 -8.32
CA ILE A 200 3.27 2.71 -9.43
C ILE A 200 3.38 1.90 -10.72
N ILE A 201 2.23 1.65 -11.36
CA ILE A 201 2.12 1.01 -12.67
C ILE A 201 1.69 2.08 -13.69
N LYS A 202 2.56 2.41 -14.63
CA LYS A 202 2.26 3.34 -15.72
C LYS A 202 1.79 2.57 -16.95
N ILE A 203 0.64 2.90 -17.48
CA ILE A 203 0.00 2.24 -18.64
C ILE A 203 -0.17 3.25 -19.77
N LEU A 204 0.37 2.94 -20.93
CA LEU A 204 0.05 3.63 -22.19
C LEU A 204 -1.14 2.92 -22.83
N ASN A 205 -2.26 3.61 -22.89
CA ASN A 205 -3.49 3.10 -23.48
C ASN A 205 -3.65 3.64 -24.91
N LYS A 206 -4.57 3.05 -25.69
CA LYS A 206 -4.88 3.42 -27.09
C LYS A 206 -3.68 3.30 -28.03
N THR A 207 -2.84 2.30 -27.80
CA THR A 207 -1.67 2.01 -28.66
C THR A 207 -2.06 1.47 -30.03
N ASP A 208 -3.32 1.16 -30.25
CA ASP A 208 -3.96 0.77 -31.51
C ASP A 208 -4.31 1.97 -32.40
N LEU A 209 -4.25 3.19 -31.85
CA LEU A 209 -4.51 4.42 -32.60
C LEU A 209 -3.19 5.07 -33.03
N GLU A 210 -3.19 5.69 -34.25
CA GLU A 210 -2.05 6.50 -34.66
C GLU A 210 -1.93 7.74 -33.81
N THR A 211 -0.67 8.12 -33.48
CA THR A 211 -0.38 9.34 -32.73
C THR A 211 -0.65 10.55 -33.61
N SER A 212 -1.58 11.39 -33.22
CA SER A 212 -1.94 12.63 -33.93
C SER A 212 -1.12 13.83 -33.46
#